data_95434e742b26194490052078415bb2c0
#
_entry.id   95434e742b26194490052078415bb2c0
#
_cell.length_a   1.000
_cell.length_b   1.000
_cell.length_c   1.000
_cell.angle_alpha   90.00
_cell.angle_beta   90.00
_cell.angle_gamma   90.00
#
_symmetry.space_group_name_H-M   'P 1'
#
loop_
_entity.id
_entity.type
_entity.pdbx_description
1 polymer ?
#
loop_
_entity_poly.entity_id
_entity_poly.type
_entity_poly.pdbx_seq_one_letter_code
_entity_poly.pdbx_strand_id
1 'polypeptide(L)'
;MRRFAVRTLASFVPAALGCLLLAGCQSRQSASLHISPSLESLVPADTVVVLGINLAALRDTATFQKLMARVPLPQLDEFQKQTGLDPRKDLSEALLCSSGKTALLLVRGKFRSADLEARFKSKGVKPTEYKGHSLYGDDRASLYFLDDSTAAAGSPVELRALIDQPEHRGLPVELREQLRGLPSGDQIYAALTGGIEHLNLPLPRDGNLGSMLQSLRSVDSAALGLNLSHGIDGVVYVNCTTERDARFIHDLLRGLIGFGRLNTRDDQPEMLKLYDAIQVTQQQQQAKVTAVVPQELADRFLDLWLKK
;
A
#
# COMPACT_ATOMS: atom_id res chain seq x y z
N MET A 1 -71.81 -20.05 -53.66
CA MET A 1 -72.17 -18.67 -53.21
C MET A 1 -71.41 -18.34 -51.92
N ARG A 2 -70.88 -17.11 -51.91
CA ARG A 2 -70.30 -16.35 -50.76
C ARG A 2 -68.89 -16.75 -50.26
N ARG A 3 -68.05 -15.91 -50.74
CA ARG A 3 -66.79 -15.34 -50.33
C ARG A 3 -66.91 -14.68 -48.95
N PHE A 4 -65.92 -14.75 -48.08
CA PHE A 4 -65.45 -13.69 -47.15
C PHE A 4 -64.16 -14.23 -46.51
N ALA A 5 -63.08 -13.75 -46.95
CA ALA A 5 -62.26 -12.62 -46.51
C ALA A 5 -61.29 -13.00 -45.39
N VAL A 6 -60.09 -13.33 -45.86
CA VAL A 6 -58.87 -13.32 -45.12
C VAL A 6 -58.37 -11.86 -45.05
N ARG A 7 -58.30 -11.28 -43.89
CA ARG A 7 -57.42 -10.10 -43.68
C ARG A 7 -57.16 -9.87 -42.18
N THR A 8 -55.89 -9.60 -41.91
CA THR A 8 -55.33 -8.95 -40.71
C THR A 8 -54.94 -9.84 -39.52
N LEU A 9 -53.73 -10.41 -39.64
CA LEU A 9 -52.85 -10.72 -38.48
C LEU A 9 -51.40 -10.57 -38.96
N ALA A 10 -50.97 -9.33 -39.16
CA ALA A 10 -49.59 -9.00 -39.45
C ALA A 10 -49.34 -7.56 -38.97
N SER A 11 -49.16 -7.36 -37.65
CA SER A 11 -48.63 -6.08 -37.11
C SER A 11 -48.47 -6.14 -35.57
N PHE A 12 -47.70 -7.07 -35.02
CA PHE A 12 -47.33 -7.01 -33.60
C PHE A 12 -45.99 -7.71 -33.27
N VAL A 13 -44.97 -7.55 -34.13
CA VAL A 13 -43.62 -8.01 -33.81
C VAL A 13 -42.60 -7.08 -34.44
N PRO A 14 -42.44 -5.83 -33.96
CA PRO A 14 -41.11 -5.28 -33.84
C PRO A 14 -40.89 -4.36 -32.60
N ALA A 15 -41.63 -4.51 -31.49
CA ALA A 15 -41.43 -3.67 -30.33
C ALA A 15 -40.62 -4.34 -29.20
N ALA A 16 -40.28 -5.63 -29.31
CA ALA A 16 -39.55 -6.38 -28.24
C ALA A 16 -38.03 -6.45 -28.47
N LEU A 17 -37.49 -6.00 -29.61
CA LEU A 17 -36.04 -6.09 -29.91
C LEU A 17 -35.26 -4.79 -29.61
N GLY A 18 -35.94 -3.73 -29.21
CA GLY A 18 -35.32 -2.43 -28.92
C GLY A 18 -34.88 -2.20 -27.48
N CYS A 19 -35.29 -3.03 -26.51
CA CYS A 19 -34.95 -2.86 -25.09
C CYS A 19 -33.73 -3.65 -24.57
N LEU A 20 -33.08 -4.43 -25.42
CA LEU A 20 -31.92 -5.28 -25.01
C LEU A 20 -30.55 -4.64 -25.25
N LEU A 21 -30.48 -3.43 -25.77
CA LEU A 21 -29.23 -2.73 -26.06
C LEU A 21 -28.88 -1.61 -25.03
N LEU A 22 -29.71 -1.38 -24.02
CA LEU A 22 -29.46 -0.34 -23.00
C LEU A 22 -28.94 -0.88 -21.65
N ALA A 23 -28.70 -2.20 -21.53
CA ALA A 23 -28.16 -2.81 -20.29
C ALA A 23 -26.63 -2.95 -20.29
N GLY A 24 -25.91 -2.26 -21.17
CA GLY A 24 -24.47 -2.39 -21.36
C GLY A 24 -23.59 -1.28 -20.77
N CYS A 25 -24.15 -0.30 -20.06
CA CYS A 25 -23.35 0.61 -19.24
C CYS A 25 -23.31 0.12 -17.78
N GLN A 26 -22.70 -1.03 -17.54
CA GLN A 26 -22.01 -1.20 -16.25
C GLN A 26 -20.93 -0.12 -16.22
N SER A 27 -21.21 0.98 -15.51
CA SER A 27 -20.17 1.87 -15.03
C SER A 27 -19.12 0.95 -14.39
N ARG A 28 -17.97 0.80 -15.05
CA ARG A 28 -16.76 0.36 -14.35
C ARG A 28 -16.67 1.30 -13.17
N GLN A 29 -17.07 0.83 -11.99
CA GLN A 29 -16.71 1.49 -10.76
C GLN A 29 -15.19 1.63 -10.85
N SER A 30 -14.74 2.86 -11.04
CA SER A 30 -13.32 3.17 -10.99
C SER A 30 -12.87 2.63 -9.66
N ALA A 31 -12.03 1.59 -9.67
CA ALA A 31 -11.50 1.02 -8.44
C ALA A 31 -10.94 2.22 -7.64
N SER A 32 -11.53 2.48 -6.49
CA SER A 32 -11.10 3.59 -5.66
C SER A 32 -9.64 3.37 -5.32
N LEU A 33 -8.81 4.38 -5.54
CA LEU A 33 -7.43 4.31 -5.08
C LEU A 33 -7.42 4.11 -3.57
N HIS A 34 -6.45 3.35 -3.09
CA HIS A 34 -6.23 3.12 -1.65
C HIS A 34 -5.88 4.41 -0.90
N ILE A 35 -5.44 5.44 -1.64
CA ILE A 35 -5.00 6.74 -1.14
C ILE A 35 -6.17 7.71 -1.14
N SER A 36 -6.35 8.44 -0.05
CA SER A 36 -7.33 9.54 -0.02
C SER A 36 -6.95 10.66 -0.99
N PRO A 37 -7.92 11.31 -1.66
CA PRO A 37 -7.65 12.38 -2.62
C PRO A 37 -6.80 13.52 -2.05
N SER A 38 -6.93 13.81 -0.75
CA SER A 38 -6.15 14.85 -0.08
C SER A 38 -4.67 14.50 0.03
N LEU A 39 -4.31 13.24 0.31
CA LEU A 39 -2.90 12.82 0.29
C LEU A 39 -2.40 12.61 -1.15
N GLU A 40 -3.23 12.07 -2.03
CA GLU A 40 -2.85 11.85 -3.44
C GLU A 40 -2.39 13.15 -4.11
N SER A 41 -3.11 14.25 -3.87
CA SER A 41 -2.76 15.57 -4.42
C SER A 41 -1.45 16.16 -3.89
N LEU A 42 -0.88 15.61 -2.82
CA LEU A 42 0.36 16.07 -2.19
C LEU A 42 1.58 15.23 -2.59
N VAL A 43 1.39 14.11 -3.27
CA VAL A 43 2.47 13.21 -3.68
C VAL A 43 3.41 13.94 -4.64
N PRO A 44 4.74 13.99 -4.39
CA PRO A 44 5.69 14.57 -5.33
C PRO A 44 5.68 13.84 -6.68
N ALA A 45 5.80 14.59 -7.78
CA ALA A 45 5.72 14.03 -9.13
C ALA A 45 6.89 13.08 -9.49
N ASP A 46 8.03 13.22 -8.80
CA ASP A 46 9.21 12.37 -8.96
C ASP A 46 9.18 11.11 -8.07
N THR A 47 8.06 10.84 -7.41
CA THR A 47 7.88 9.65 -6.56
C THR A 47 7.94 8.38 -7.41
N VAL A 48 8.79 7.44 -7.01
CA VAL A 48 8.94 6.12 -7.65
C VAL A 48 8.53 4.97 -6.71
N VAL A 49 8.41 5.24 -5.41
CA VAL A 49 7.94 4.28 -4.41
C VAL A 49 6.88 4.93 -3.53
N VAL A 50 5.78 4.24 -3.33
CA VAL A 50 4.79 4.58 -2.31
C VAL A 50 4.55 3.40 -1.38
N LEU A 51 4.40 3.68 -0.09
CA LEU A 51 3.92 2.73 0.93
C LEU A 51 2.82 3.42 1.73
N GLY A 52 1.62 2.89 1.68
CA GLY A 52 0.47 3.45 2.36
C GLY A 52 -0.12 2.50 3.40
N ILE A 53 -0.68 3.08 4.45
CA ILE A 53 -1.36 2.38 5.54
C ILE A 53 -2.65 3.11 5.86
N ASN A 54 -3.79 2.43 5.72
CA ASN A 54 -5.07 2.88 6.24
C ASN A 54 -5.19 2.48 7.72
N LEU A 55 -4.69 3.34 8.60
CA LEU A 55 -4.68 3.09 10.04
C LEU A 55 -6.09 3.05 10.65
N ALA A 56 -7.04 3.78 10.09
CA ALA A 56 -8.42 3.74 10.55
C ALA A 56 -9.04 2.35 10.34
N ALA A 57 -8.93 1.80 9.14
CA ALA A 57 -9.43 0.46 8.83
C ALA A 57 -8.60 -0.66 9.51
N LEU A 58 -7.29 -0.45 9.66
CA LEU A 58 -6.39 -1.43 10.27
C LEU A 58 -6.67 -1.62 11.77
N ARG A 59 -7.01 -0.54 12.49
CA ARG A 59 -7.33 -0.58 13.92
C ARG A 59 -8.46 -1.53 14.29
N ASP A 60 -9.42 -1.69 13.39
CA ASP A 60 -10.61 -2.51 13.64
C ASP A 60 -10.33 -4.00 13.39
N THR A 61 -9.14 -4.37 12.90
CA THR A 61 -8.79 -5.76 12.64
C THR A 61 -8.29 -6.48 13.90
N ALA A 62 -8.73 -7.72 14.11
CA ALA A 62 -8.31 -8.53 15.26
C ALA A 62 -6.79 -8.77 15.27
N THR A 63 -6.21 -8.98 14.09
CA THR A 63 -4.76 -9.19 13.91
C THR A 63 -3.95 -7.98 14.39
N PHE A 64 -4.35 -6.77 14.01
CA PHE A 64 -3.66 -5.54 14.44
C PHE A 64 -3.84 -5.30 15.94
N GLN A 65 -5.04 -5.47 16.48
CA GLN A 65 -5.29 -5.31 17.92
C GLN A 65 -4.43 -6.26 18.76
N LYS A 66 -4.33 -7.52 18.33
CA LYS A 66 -3.46 -8.51 18.99
C LYS A 66 -1.99 -8.13 18.92
N LEU A 67 -1.54 -7.64 17.77
CA LEU A 67 -0.17 -7.15 17.58
C LEU A 67 0.13 -5.97 18.52
N MET A 68 -0.75 -4.96 18.53
CA MET A 68 -0.57 -3.76 19.36
C MET A 68 -0.62 -4.04 20.86
N ALA A 69 -1.39 -5.05 21.28
CA ALA A 69 -1.46 -5.45 22.69
C ALA A 69 -0.18 -6.13 23.18
N ARG A 70 0.65 -6.69 22.31
CA ARG A 70 1.79 -7.53 22.67
C ARG A 70 3.15 -6.97 22.27
N VAL A 71 3.20 -6.13 21.22
CA VAL A 71 4.45 -5.53 20.76
C VAL A 71 4.63 -4.17 21.42
N PRO A 72 5.63 -4.02 22.33
CA PRO A 72 5.96 -2.70 22.86
C PRO A 72 6.54 -1.84 21.75
N LEU A 73 6.04 -0.63 21.61
CA LEU A 73 6.49 0.35 20.62
C LEU A 73 6.98 1.62 21.33
N PRO A 74 8.12 1.54 22.04
CA PRO A 74 8.62 2.63 22.89
C PRO A 74 8.83 3.93 22.11
N GLN A 75 9.12 3.85 20.80
CA GLN A 75 9.27 5.03 19.96
C GLN A 75 7.93 5.80 19.79
N LEU A 76 6.81 5.07 19.68
CA LEU A 76 5.49 5.69 19.61
C LEU A 76 5.06 6.27 20.96
N ASP A 77 5.39 5.59 22.06
CA ASP A 77 5.10 6.07 23.41
C ASP A 77 5.92 7.35 23.72
N GLU A 78 7.19 7.37 23.30
CA GLU A 78 8.02 8.56 23.43
C GLU A 78 7.52 9.72 22.56
N PHE A 79 7.16 9.43 21.32
CA PHE A 79 6.55 10.41 20.42
C PHE A 79 5.27 11.01 21.03
N GLN A 80 4.40 10.15 21.59
CA GLN A 80 3.18 10.60 22.28
C GLN A 80 3.49 11.49 23.49
N LYS A 81 4.49 11.14 24.31
CA LYS A 81 4.92 11.96 25.44
C LYS A 81 5.45 13.32 24.99
N GLN A 82 6.20 13.35 23.90
CA GLN A 82 6.81 14.56 23.38
C GLN A 82 5.80 15.48 22.69
N THR A 83 4.92 14.94 21.88
CA THR A 83 3.99 15.70 21.05
C THR A 83 2.57 15.76 21.61
N GLY A 84 2.16 14.76 22.40
CA GLY A 84 0.79 14.55 22.84
C GLY A 84 -0.10 13.89 21.79
N LEU A 85 0.45 13.53 20.63
CA LEU A 85 -0.24 12.85 19.56
C LEU A 85 0.08 11.35 19.63
N ASP A 86 -0.93 10.51 19.71
CA ASP A 86 -0.77 9.04 19.63
C ASP A 86 -1.02 8.58 18.20
N PRO A 87 0.05 8.23 17.43
CA PRO A 87 -0.13 7.80 16.04
C PRO A 87 -1.08 6.62 15.87
N ARG A 88 -1.19 5.77 16.90
CA ARG A 88 -2.07 4.58 16.90
C ARG A 88 -3.56 4.96 16.94
N LYS A 89 -3.90 6.15 17.45
CA LYS A 89 -5.29 6.62 17.64
C LYS A 89 -5.63 7.80 16.76
N ASP A 90 -4.69 8.74 16.63
CA ASP A 90 -4.96 10.05 16.05
C ASP A 90 -4.72 10.08 14.54
N LEU A 91 -3.89 9.16 13.99
CA LEU A 91 -3.70 9.05 12.54
C LEU A 91 -4.77 8.15 11.92
N SER A 92 -5.33 8.56 10.81
CA SER A 92 -6.25 7.75 9.99
C SER A 92 -5.57 7.10 8.78
N GLU A 93 -4.57 7.77 8.23
CA GLU A 93 -3.86 7.31 7.03
C GLU A 93 -2.42 7.83 7.07
N ALA A 94 -1.48 7.03 6.60
CA ALA A 94 -0.09 7.41 6.39
C ALA A 94 0.36 6.95 5.00
N LEU A 95 1.10 7.80 4.29
CA LEU A 95 1.64 7.54 2.96
C LEU A 95 3.10 8.00 2.92
N LEU A 96 4.01 7.05 2.80
CA LEU A 96 5.42 7.31 2.53
C LEU A 96 5.63 7.39 1.02
N CYS A 97 6.18 8.50 0.55
CA CYS A 97 6.56 8.74 -0.84
C CYS A 97 8.08 8.84 -0.93
N SER A 98 8.69 8.14 -1.87
CA SER A 98 10.14 8.21 -2.08
C SER A 98 10.50 8.34 -3.56
N SER A 99 11.47 9.19 -3.86
CA SER A 99 12.12 9.29 -5.18
C SER A 99 13.33 8.35 -5.30
N GLY A 100 13.60 7.52 -4.28
CA GLY A 100 14.82 6.72 -4.17
C GLY A 100 16.01 7.48 -3.57
N LYS A 101 15.95 8.81 -3.53
CA LYS A 101 16.99 9.67 -2.92
C LYS A 101 16.46 10.36 -1.67
N THR A 102 15.22 10.74 -1.69
CA THR A 102 14.54 11.48 -0.64
C THR A 102 13.24 10.78 -0.29
N ALA A 103 12.69 11.08 0.89
CA ALA A 103 11.43 10.53 1.36
C ALA A 103 10.59 11.59 2.05
N LEU A 104 9.30 11.59 1.76
CA LEU A 104 8.28 12.43 2.36
C LEU A 104 7.18 11.54 2.94
N LEU A 105 6.88 11.70 4.22
CA LEU A 105 5.75 11.07 4.88
C LEU A 105 4.57 12.05 4.91
N LEU A 106 3.48 11.68 4.27
CA LEU A 106 2.21 12.39 4.29
C LEU A 106 1.27 11.66 5.24
N VAL A 107 0.58 12.36 6.11
CA VAL A 107 -0.32 11.75 7.10
C VAL A 107 -1.64 12.50 7.18
N ARG A 108 -2.71 11.74 7.42
CA ARG A 108 -4.02 12.27 7.82
C ARG A 108 -4.36 11.82 9.22
N GLY A 109 -5.03 12.70 9.93
CA GLY A 109 -5.40 12.42 11.32
C GLY A 109 -6.21 13.54 11.93
N LYS A 110 -6.21 13.59 13.26
CA LYS A 110 -6.82 14.66 14.07
C LYS A 110 -5.71 15.36 14.83
N PHE A 111 -5.15 16.40 14.23
CA PHE A 111 -3.93 17.00 14.78
C PHE A 111 -4.20 18.11 15.80
N ARG A 112 -5.29 18.89 15.66
CA ARG A 112 -5.47 20.14 16.41
C ARG A 112 -4.18 20.95 16.37
N SER A 113 -3.80 21.40 15.19
CA SER A 113 -2.49 21.97 14.89
C SER A 113 -2.07 23.05 15.91
N ALA A 114 -3.00 23.93 16.32
CA ALA A 114 -2.74 24.95 17.33
C ALA A 114 -2.32 24.40 18.71
N ASP A 115 -2.91 23.27 19.14
CA ASP A 115 -2.56 22.62 20.43
C ASP A 115 -1.15 22.00 20.35
N LEU A 116 -0.82 21.38 19.21
CA LEU A 116 0.49 20.79 18.97
C LEU A 116 1.58 21.86 18.88
N GLU A 117 1.32 22.95 18.18
CA GLU A 117 2.22 24.10 18.10
C GLU A 117 2.48 24.71 19.46
N ALA A 118 1.43 24.90 20.29
CA ALA A 118 1.59 25.37 21.64
C ALA A 118 2.48 24.47 22.50
N ARG A 119 2.33 23.14 22.34
CA ARG A 119 3.17 22.13 23.02
C ARG A 119 4.62 22.19 22.54
N PHE A 120 4.87 22.29 21.24
CA PHE A 120 6.24 22.44 20.72
C PHE A 120 6.91 23.68 21.26
N LYS A 121 6.22 24.83 21.27
CA LYS A 121 6.71 26.06 21.86
C LYS A 121 7.02 25.93 23.35
N SER A 122 6.14 25.26 24.13
CA SER A 122 6.35 25.04 25.57
C SER A 122 7.56 24.14 25.88
N LYS A 123 7.95 23.26 24.94
CA LYS A 123 9.13 22.42 25.04
C LYS A 123 10.39 23.04 24.43
N GLY A 124 10.32 24.30 24.02
CA GLY A 124 11.45 25.02 23.46
C GLY A 124 11.78 24.67 22.01
N VAL A 125 10.91 23.90 21.31
CA VAL A 125 11.06 23.65 19.88
C VAL A 125 10.71 24.93 19.14
N LYS A 126 11.71 25.55 18.52
CA LYS A 126 11.51 26.75 17.69
C LYS A 126 11.24 26.33 16.27
N PRO A 127 10.12 26.77 15.66
CA PRO A 127 9.89 26.49 14.24
C PRO A 127 10.88 27.26 13.37
N THR A 128 11.22 26.67 12.23
CA THR A 128 11.85 27.39 11.13
C THR A 128 10.75 27.95 10.24
N GLU A 129 10.71 29.26 10.10
CA GLU A 129 9.72 29.91 9.24
C GLU A 129 10.13 29.87 7.78
N TYR A 130 9.20 29.48 6.91
CA TYR A 130 9.39 29.46 5.47
C TYR A 130 8.12 29.91 4.72
N LYS A 131 8.17 31.04 4.03
CA LYS A 131 7.03 31.63 3.27
C LYS A 131 5.72 31.69 4.09
N GLY A 132 5.82 32.03 5.37
CA GLY A 132 4.66 32.11 6.27
C GLY A 132 4.17 30.77 6.84
N HIS A 133 4.93 29.69 6.62
CA HIS A 133 4.66 28.37 7.17
C HIS A 133 5.71 27.99 8.21
N SER A 134 5.26 27.39 9.31
CA SER A 134 6.14 26.95 10.42
C SER A 134 6.53 25.47 10.24
N LEU A 135 7.83 25.19 10.18
CA LEU A 135 8.41 23.85 10.11
C LEU A 135 9.00 23.50 11.49
N TYR A 136 8.48 22.46 12.14
CA TYR A 136 8.87 22.03 13.49
C TYR A 136 9.83 20.85 13.43
N GLY A 137 11.10 21.03 13.80
CA GLY A 137 12.10 19.97 13.78
C GLY A 137 13.51 20.52 13.64
N ASP A 138 14.39 19.71 13.08
CA ASP A 138 15.79 20.05 12.84
C ASP A 138 16.15 19.91 11.34
N ASP A 139 17.46 20.04 11.03
CA ASP A 139 17.96 19.96 9.65
C ASP A 139 17.83 18.57 9.01
N ARG A 140 17.54 17.53 9.80
CA ARG A 140 17.38 16.15 9.32
C ARG A 140 15.94 15.80 9.06
N ALA A 141 15.05 16.20 9.97
CA ALA A 141 13.63 15.91 9.87
C ALA A 141 12.80 17.01 10.53
N SER A 142 11.79 17.46 9.83
CA SER A 142 10.82 18.45 10.29
C SER A 142 9.40 18.00 10.00
N LEU A 143 8.47 18.57 10.73
CA LEU A 143 7.03 18.36 10.60
C LEU A 143 6.38 19.67 10.16
N TYR A 144 5.47 19.58 9.22
CA TYR A 144 4.67 20.67 8.71
C TYR A 144 3.19 20.31 8.75
N PHE A 145 2.38 21.13 9.40
CA PHE A 145 0.92 21.01 9.38
C PHE A 145 0.35 21.82 8.24
N LEU A 146 -0.30 21.15 7.29
CA LEU A 146 -0.99 21.80 6.19
C LEU A 146 -2.34 22.33 6.66
N ASP A 147 -3.02 21.55 7.52
CA ASP A 147 -4.28 21.89 8.19
C ASP A 147 -4.47 21.00 9.43
N ASP A 148 -5.64 21.07 10.09
CA ASP A 148 -5.96 20.29 11.30
C ASP A 148 -6.10 18.78 11.06
N SER A 149 -6.07 18.35 9.79
CA SER A 149 -6.26 16.95 9.38
C SER A 149 -5.12 16.38 8.57
N THR A 150 -4.23 17.21 8.04
CA THR A 150 -3.17 16.84 7.12
C THR A 150 -1.82 17.40 7.56
N ALA A 151 -0.82 16.54 7.65
CA ALA A 151 0.55 16.94 7.93
C ALA A 151 1.54 16.21 7.03
N ALA A 152 2.74 16.79 6.91
CA ALA A 152 3.86 16.22 6.18
C ALA A 152 5.10 16.18 7.07
N ALA A 153 5.89 15.11 6.98
CA ALA A 153 7.17 14.99 7.65
C ALA A 153 8.25 14.57 6.65
N GLY A 154 9.39 15.22 6.72
CA GLY A 154 10.52 14.99 5.83
C GLY A 154 11.68 15.91 6.14
N SER A 155 12.70 15.94 5.31
CA SER A 155 13.74 16.95 5.48
C SER A 155 13.19 18.35 5.16
N PRO A 156 13.80 19.42 5.71
CA PRO A 156 13.39 20.79 5.39
C PRO A 156 13.39 21.07 3.88
N VAL A 157 14.20 20.38 3.10
CA VAL A 157 14.26 20.55 1.63
C VAL A 157 12.99 20.03 0.96
N GLU A 158 12.55 18.80 1.31
CA GLU A 158 11.30 18.22 0.79
C GLU A 158 10.08 19.03 1.21
N LEU A 159 10.04 19.49 2.49
CA LEU A 159 8.92 20.28 2.97
C LEU A 159 8.84 21.65 2.27
N ARG A 160 9.98 22.31 2.00
CA ARG A 160 10.01 23.54 1.21
C ARG A 160 9.57 23.28 -0.24
N ALA A 161 10.03 22.20 -0.87
CA ALA A 161 9.56 21.80 -2.19
C ALA A 161 8.04 21.53 -2.19
N LEU A 162 7.51 20.95 -1.11
CA LEU A 162 6.08 20.75 -0.92
C LEU A 162 5.32 22.09 -0.83
N ILE A 163 5.88 23.13 -0.26
CA ILE A 163 5.29 24.47 -0.18
C ILE A 163 5.41 25.21 -1.52
N ASP A 164 6.55 25.08 -2.21
CA ASP A 164 6.90 25.90 -3.38
C ASP A 164 6.23 25.43 -4.68
N GLN A 165 5.93 24.15 -4.82
CA GLN A 165 5.52 23.54 -6.10
C GLN A 165 4.16 22.83 -6.02
N PRO A 166 3.06 23.52 -5.72
CA PRO A 166 1.74 22.90 -5.58
C PRO A 166 1.24 22.23 -6.87
N GLU A 167 1.63 22.75 -8.03
CA GLU A 167 1.18 22.27 -9.35
C GLU A 167 1.97 21.06 -9.90
N HIS A 168 3.11 20.74 -9.31
CA HIS A 168 3.94 19.59 -9.70
C HIS A 168 3.74 18.40 -8.76
N ARG A 169 2.50 18.19 -8.32
CA ARG A 169 2.13 17.14 -7.39
C ARG A 169 1.05 16.26 -7.96
N GLY A 170 0.94 15.10 -7.37
CA GLY A 170 -0.04 14.09 -7.72
C GLY A 170 0.65 12.78 -7.98
N LEU A 171 -0.07 11.70 -7.68
CA LEU A 171 0.47 10.36 -7.85
C LEU A 171 0.84 10.11 -9.32
N PRO A 172 2.12 9.74 -9.64
CA PRO A 172 2.53 9.36 -10.98
C PRO A 172 1.61 8.30 -11.59
N VAL A 173 1.40 8.37 -12.90
CA VAL A 173 0.43 7.51 -13.61
C VAL A 173 0.79 6.04 -13.44
N GLU A 174 2.08 5.71 -13.54
CA GLU A 174 2.58 4.34 -13.41
C GLU A 174 2.32 3.77 -12.02
N LEU A 175 2.57 4.52 -10.95
CA LEU A 175 2.25 4.10 -9.58
C LEU A 175 0.74 3.96 -9.36
N ARG A 176 -0.05 4.86 -9.95
CA ARG A 176 -1.52 4.81 -9.90
C ARG A 176 -2.06 3.53 -10.54
N GLU A 177 -1.50 3.13 -11.68
CA GLU A 177 -1.89 1.89 -12.37
C GLU A 177 -1.53 0.66 -11.53
N GLN A 178 -0.35 0.62 -10.92
CA GLN A 178 0.05 -0.46 -10.02
C GLN A 178 -0.91 -0.58 -8.83
N LEU A 179 -1.25 0.52 -8.17
CA LEU A 179 -2.18 0.51 -7.04
C LEU A 179 -3.60 0.13 -7.43
N ARG A 180 -4.08 0.49 -8.62
CA ARG A 180 -5.40 0.09 -9.13
C ARG A 180 -5.52 -1.42 -9.36
N GLY A 181 -4.40 -2.10 -9.57
CA GLY A 181 -4.34 -3.55 -9.71
C GLY A 181 -4.54 -4.31 -8.41
N LEU A 182 -4.44 -3.64 -7.25
CA LEU A 182 -4.59 -4.24 -5.92
C LEU A 182 -6.06 -4.38 -5.52
N PRO A 183 -6.41 -5.38 -4.67
CA PRO A 183 -7.74 -5.50 -4.07
C PRO A 183 -8.13 -4.24 -3.27
N SER A 184 -9.35 -3.73 -3.45
CA SER A 184 -9.80 -2.44 -2.88
C SER A 184 -9.92 -2.42 -1.34
N GLY A 185 -9.85 -3.58 -0.68
CA GLY A 185 -9.97 -3.71 0.78
C GLY A 185 -8.65 -3.74 1.54
N ASP A 186 -7.51 -3.60 0.86
CA ASP A 186 -6.19 -3.70 1.48
C ASP A 186 -5.93 -2.49 2.38
N GLN A 187 -5.55 -2.74 3.64
CA GLN A 187 -5.22 -1.69 4.60
C GLN A 187 -3.77 -1.26 4.50
N ILE A 188 -2.88 -2.14 4.04
CA ILE A 188 -1.48 -1.84 3.78
C ILE A 188 -1.23 -2.08 2.31
N TYR A 189 -0.63 -1.13 1.63
CA TYR A 189 -0.37 -1.21 0.20
C TYR A 189 0.94 -0.51 -0.15
N ALA A 190 1.60 -1.01 -1.18
CA ALA A 190 2.80 -0.39 -1.72
C ALA A 190 2.84 -0.53 -3.24
N ALA A 191 3.51 0.38 -3.89
CA ALA A 191 3.86 0.28 -5.30
C ALA A 191 5.25 0.86 -5.55
N LEU A 192 5.93 0.28 -6.52
CA LEU A 192 7.26 0.65 -6.97
C LEU A 192 7.28 0.70 -8.49
N THR A 193 7.96 1.67 -9.06
CA THR A 193 8.25 1.78 -10.49
C THR A 193 9.73 2.12 -10.71
N GLY A 194 10.26 1.82 -11.88
CA GLY A 194 11.63 2.13 -12.25
C GLY A 194 12.71 1.26 -11.59
N GLY A 195 12.35 0.08 -11.07
CA GLY A 195 13.27 -0.91 -10.56
C GLY A 195 13.50 -0.91 -9.04
N ILE A 196 14.01 -2.02 -8.53
CA ILE A 196 14.21 -2.23 -7.08
C ILE A 196 15.39 -1.45 -6.49
N GLU A 197 16.28 -0.90 -7.30
CA GLU A 197 17.40 -0.07 -6.86
C GLU A 197 16.95 1.17 -6.09
N HIS A 198 15.73 1.65 -6.35
CA HIS A 198 15.14 2.77 -5.63
C HIS A 198 14.76 2.44 -4.17
N LEU A 199 14.72 1.16 -3.81
CA LEU A 199 14.46 0.73 -2.43
C LEU A 199 15.70 0.84 -1.54
N ASN A 200 16.90 1.07 -2.10
CA ASN A 200 18.17 1.13 -1.38
C ASN A 200 18.38 -0.04 -0.41
N LEU A 201 17.92 -1.24 -0.80
CA LEU A 201 18.06 -2.42 0.04
C LEU A 201 19.54 -2.81 0.16
N PRO A 202 20.01 -3.16 1.38
CA PRO A 202 21.38 -3.64 1.60
C PRO A 202 21.51 -5.09 1.11
N LEU A 203 21.39 -5.30 -0.21
CA LEU A 203 21.50 -6.63 -0.80
C LEU A 203 22.97 -7.05 -0.89
N PRO A 204 23.30 -8.30 -0.52
CA PRO A 204 24.63 -8.86 -0.78
C PRO A 204 24.98 -8.76 -2.25
N ARG A 205 26.22 -8.32 -2.55
CA ARG A 205 26.71 -8.19 -3.93
C ARG A 205 27.48 -9.41 -4.40
N ASP A 206 28.03 -10.16 -3.45
CA ASP A 206 28.95 -11.26 -3.71
C ASP A 206 28.37 -12.62 -3.32
N GLY A 207 28.90 -13.68 -3.90
CA GLY A 207 28.48 -15.07 -3.66
C GLY A 207 27.22 -15.49 -4.41
N ASN A 208 26.79 -16.72 -4.17
CA ASN A 208 25.63 -17.32 -4.83
C ASN A 208 24.34 -16.53 -4.57
N LEU A 209 24.16 -16.04 -3.34
CA LEU A 209 23.01 -15.20 -2.98
C LEU A 209 23.05 -13.83 -3.70
N GLY A 210 24.24 -13.23 -3.82
CA GLY A 210 24.44 -11.98 -4.56
C GLY A 210 24.06 -12.14 -6.03
N SER A 211 24.54 -13.20 -6.68
CA SER A 211 24.20 -13.51 -8.08
C SER A 211 22.70 -13.74 -8.27
N MET A 212 22.05 -14.43 -7.33
CA MET A 212 20.60 -14.69 -7.35
C MET A 212 19.81 -13.39 -7.18
N LEU A 213 20.25 -12.49 -6.29
CA LEU A 213 19.60 -11.21 -6.05
C LEU A 213 19.84 -10.19 -7.18
N GLN A 214 20.89 -10.36 -8.00
CA GLN A 214 21.09 -9.55 -9.22
C GLN A 214 19.93 -9.69 -10.19
N SER A 215 19.25 -10.84 -10.22
CA SER A 215 18.08 -11.06 -11.08
C SER A 215 16.87 -10.22 -10.66
N LEU A 216 16.85 -9.71 -9.42
CA LEU A 216 15.82 -8.77 -8.99
C LEU A 216 15.95 -7.40 -9.70
N ARG A 217 17.09 -7.11 -10.33
CA ARG A 217 17.27 -5.89 -11.13
C ARG A 217 16.46 -5.88 -12.43
N SER A 218 15.96 -7.05 -12.85
CA SER A 218 15.03 -7.15 -13.97
C SER A 218 13.58 -6.81 -13.61
N VAL A 219 13.32 -6.53 -12.32
CA VAL A 219 12.02 -6.04 -11.86
C VAL A 219 11.85 -4.60 -12.29
N ASP A 220 10.87 -4.34 -13.13
CA ASP A 220 10.52 -3.03 -13.63
C ASP A 220 9.57 -2.30 -12.68
N SER A 221 8.57 -3.02 -12.18
CA SER A 221 7.62 -2.50 -11.22
C SER A 221 7.08 -3.60 -10.31
N ALA A 222 6.57 -3.20 -9.16
CA ALA A 222 5.94 -4.11 -8.22
C ALA A 222 4.80 -3.41 -7.46
N ALA A 223 3.82 -4.22 -7.05
CA ALA A 223 2.77 -3.77 -6.14
C ALA A 223 2.51 -4.83 -5.08
N LEU A 224 2.20 -4.38 -3.86
CA LEU A 224 1.86 -5.21 -2.71
C LEU A 224 0.57 -4.70 -2.09
N GLY A 225 -0.33 -5.61 -1.75
CA GLY A 225 -1.53 -5.35 -0.97
C GLY A 225 -1.67 -6.35 0.17
N LEU A 226 -2.08 -5.88 1.35
CA LEU A 226 -2.36 -6.71 2.52
C LEU A 226 -3.69 -6.30 3.15
N ASN A 227 -4.54 -7.29 3.34
CA ASN A 227 -5.79 -7.19 4.07
C ASN A 227 -5.74 -8.05 5.34
N LEU A 228 -5.99 -7.42 6.48
CA LEU A 228 -5.94 -8.06 7.80
C LEU A 228 -7.33 -8.21 8.46
N SER A 229 -8.42 -8.06 7.68
CA SER A 229 -9.78 -8.10 8.23
C SER A 229 -10.20 -9.47 8.71
N HIS A 230 -9.75 -10.55 8.05
CA HIS A 230 -10.16 -11.93 8.33
C HIS A 230 -8.97 -12.90 8.41
N GLY A 231 -7.85 -12.43 8.91
CA GLY A 231 -6.58 -13.12 8.92
C GLY A 231 -5.52 -12.30 8.20
N ILE A 232 -4.76 -12.93 7.31
CA ILE A 232 -3.79 -12.23 6.45
C ILE A 232 -4.09 -12.62 5.01
N ASP A 233 -4.62 -11.68 4.24
CA ASP A 233 -4.80 -11.80 2.81
C ASP A 233 -3.76 -10.92 2.13
N GLY A 234 -2.83 -11.51 1.39
CA GLY A 234 -1.73 -10.80 0.77
C GLY A 234 -1.62 -11.07 -0.72
N VAL A 235 -1.29 -10.05 -1.49
CA VAL A 235 -0.94 -10.16 -2.89
C VAL A 235 0.29 -9.35 -3.20
N VAL A 236 1.19 -9.92 -4.00
CA VAL A 236 2.34 -9.19 -4.57
C VAL A 236 2.35 -9.44 -6.07
N TYR A 237 2.40 -8.37 -6.84
CA TYR A 237 2.64 -8.40 -8.27
C TYR A 237 4.07 -7.94 -8.53
N VAL A 238 4.80 -8.66 -9.33
CA VAL A 238 6.18 -8.33 -9.75
C VAL A 238 6.21 -8.35 -11.27
N ASN A 239 6.34 -7.19 -11.87
CA ASN A 239 6.46 -7.06 -13.32
C ASN A 239 7.95 -7.00 -13.69
N CYS A 240 8.35 -7.82 -14.63
CA CYS A 240 9.72 -7.91 -15.10
C CYS A 240 9.85 -7.42 -16.55
N THR A 241 11.05 -7.05 -16.94
CA THR A 241 11.34 -6.59 -18.30
C THR A 241 11.07 -7.68 -19.35
N THR A 242 11.29 -8.95 -19.00
CA THR A 242 11.05 -10.08 -19.92
C THR A 242 10.26 -11.22 -19.24
N GLU A 243 9.60 -12.05 -20.06
CA GLU A 243 8.93 -13.27 -19.57
C GLU A 243 9.92 -14.25 -18.92
N ARG A 244 11.14 -14.32 -19.43
CA ARG A 244 12.20 -15.16 -18.87
C ARG A 244 12.54 -14.74 -17.43
N ASP A 245 12.63 -13.43 -17.18
CA ASP A 245 12.91 -12.89 -15.86
C ASP A 245 11.75 -13.15 -14.90
N ALA A 246 10.50 -12.96 -15.35
CA ALA A 246 9.32 -13.27 -14.54
C ALA A 246 9.27 -14.77 -14.16
N ARG A 247 9.64 -15.65 -15.09
CA ARG A 247 9.75 -17.10 -14.82
C ARG A 247 10.85 -17.39 -13.81
N PHE A 248 12.00 -16.72 -13.94
CA PHE A 248 13.09 -16.87 -12.98
C PHE A 248 12.67 -16.42 -11.57
N ILE A 249 12.00 -15.27 -11.44
CA ILE A 249 11.46 -14.78 -10.15
C ILE A 249 10.46 -15.78 -9.57
N HIS A 250 9.57 -16.31 -10.39
CA HIS A 250 8.62 -17.36 -9.98
C HIS A 250 9.35 -18.58 -9.40
N ASP A 251 10.34 -19.12 -10.12
CA ASP A 251 11.07 -20.33 -9.71
C ASP A 251 11.90 -20.06 -8.45
N LEU A 252 12.51 -18.89 -8.35
CA LEU A 252 13.23 -18.43 -7.17
C LEU A 252 12.32 -18.41 -5.92
N LEU A 253 11.15 -17.78 -6.03
CA LEU A 253 10.20 -17.69 -4.91
C LEU A 253 9.70 -19.07 -4.49
N ARG A 254 9.37 -19.94 -5.44
CA ARG A 254 9.00 -21.33 -5.14
C ARG A 254 10.14 -22.10 -4.48
N GLY A 255 11.37 -21.90 -4.94
CA GLY A 255 12.56 -22.51 -4.34
C GLY A 255 12.75 -22.05 -2.88
N LEU A 256 12.57 -20.76 -2.61
CA LEU A 256 12.66 -20.23 -1.24
C LEU A 256 11.57 -20.81 -0.32
N ILE A 257 10.33 -20.92 -0.80
CA ILE A 257 9.23 -21.55 -0.04
C ILE A 257 9.57 -23.01 0.23
N GLY A 258 10.04 -23.77 -0.78
CA GLY A 258 10.46 -25.16 -0.63
C GLY A 258 11.60 -25.34 0.36
N PHE A 259 12.61 -24.47 0.30
CA PHE A 259 13.71 -24.45 1.25
C PHE A 259 13.23 -24.14 2.68
N GLY A 260 12.34 -23.18 2.84
CA GLY A 260 11.72 -22.86 4.13
C GLY A 260 10.99 -24.06 4.73
N ARG A 261 10.21 -24.78 3.91
CA ARG A 261 9.52 -26.02 4.33
C ARG A 261 10.49 -27.10 4.80
N LEU A 262 11.55 -27.34 4.05
CA LEU A 262 12.55 -28.38 4.38
C LEU A 262 13.33 -28.06 5.68
N ASN A 263 13.47 -26.77 6.02
CA ASN A 263 14.16 -26.34 7.25
C ASN A 263 13.19 -26.13 8.42
N THR A 264 11.89 -26.35 8.22
CA THR A 264 10.91 -26.27 9.30
C THR A 264 10.98 -27.52 10.17
N ARG A 265 11.07 -27.34 11.48
CA ARG A 265 11.16 -28.43 12.44
C ARG A 265 9.80 -29.14 12.56
N ASP A 266 9.84 -30.43 12.89
CA ASP A 266 8.64 -31.26 13.06
C ASP A 266 7.69 -30.76 14.16
N ASP A 267 8.23 -30.00 15.14
CA ASP A 267 7.46 -29.37 16.23
C ASP A 267 6.78 -28.03 15.84
N GLN A 268 6.85 -27.64 14.56
CA GLN A 268 6.29 -26.39 14.03
C GLN A 268 5.32 -26.60 12.87
N PRO A 269 4.25 -27.39 13.03
CA PRO A 269 3.31 -27.69 11.93
C PRO A 269 2.57 -26.46 11.42
N GLU A 270 2.43 -25.42 12.23
CA GLU A 270 1.82 -24.14 11.82
C GLU A 270 2.66 -23.42 10.74
N MET A 271 3.99 -23.54 10.82
CA MET A 271 4.87 -22.98 9.78
C MET A 271 4.67 -23.67 8.44
N LEU A 272 4.46 -24.99 8.43
CA LEU A 272 4.17 -25.72 7.19
C LEU A 272 2.86 -25.23 6.56
N LYS A 273 1.82 -25.03 7.38
CA LYS A 273 0.53 -24.47 6.91
C LYS A 273 0.66 -23.06 6.34
N LEU A 274 1.56 -22.23 6.90
CA LEU A 274 1.83 -20.90 6.32
C LEU A 274 2.45 -21.02 4.93
N TYR A 275 3.43 -21.90 4.74
CA TYR A 275 4.00 -22.14 3.41
C TYR A 275 2.94 -22.69 2.43
N ASP A 276 2.00 -23.53 2.89
CA ASP A 276 0.91 -24.05 2.07
C ASP A 276 -0.09 -22.96 1.66
N ALA A 277 -0.22 -21.90 2.46
CA ALA A 277 -1.07 -20.77 2.17
C ALA A 277 -0.50 -19.83 1.10
N ILE A 278 0.78 -19.99 0.74
CA ILE A 278 1.45 -19.13 -0.24
C ILE A 278 1.41 -19.82 -1.61
N GLN A 279 0.89 -19.12 -2.60
CA GLN A 279 0.87 -19.54 -3.99
C GLN A 279 1.69 -18.57 -4.85
N VAL A 280 2.51 -19.13 -5.74
CA VAL A 280 3.28 -18.36 -6.71
C VAL A 280 2.85 -18.78 -8.10
N THR A 281 2.46 -17.82 -8.91
CA THR A 281 2.07 -18.02 -10.31
C THR A 281 2.85 -17.08 -11.22
N GLN A 282 2.97 -17.41 -12.50
CA GLN A 282 3.60 -16.55 -13.50
C GLN A 282 2.71 -16.51 -14.75
N GLN A 283 2.55 -15.32 -15.29
CA GLN A 283 1.85 -15.11 -16.55
C GLN A 283 2.56 -14.02 -17.34
N GLN A 284 3.00 -14.33 -18.54
CA GLN A 284 3.78 -13.40 -19.36
C GLN A 284 4.97 -12.82 -18.58
N GLN A 285 5.08 -11.50 -18.47
CA GLN A 285 6.14 -10.77 -17.79
C GLN A 285 5.87 -10.53 -16.30
N GLN A 286 4.78 -11.10 -15.75
CA GLN A 286 4.38 -10.90 -14.35
C GLN A 286 4.50 -12.19 -13.55
N ALA A 287 5.18 -12.12 -12.40
CA ALA A 287 5.07 -13.09 -11.32
C ALA A 287 4.09 -12.54 -10.26
N LYS A 288 3.24 -13.43 -9.74
CA LYS A 288 2.25 -13.10 -8.72
C LYS A 288 2.40 -14.04 -7.54
N VAL A 289 2.47 -13.47 -6.35
CA VAL A 289 2.39 -14.20 -5.08
C VAL A 289 1.07 -13.87 -4.41
N THR A 290 0.38 -14.89 -3.92
CA THR A 290 -0.79 -14.71 -3.06
C THR A 290 -0.60 -15.50 -1.78
N ALA A 291 -1.06 -14.97 -0.66
CA ALA A 291 -1.07 -15.64 0.63
C ALA A 291 -2.44 -15.44 1.27
N VAL A 292 -3.14 -16.54 1.57
CA VAL A 292 -4.44 -16.51 2.24
C VAL A 292 -4.31 -17.29 3.54
N VAL A 293 -4.10 -16.57 4.64
CA VAL A 293 -3.87 -17.14 5.97
C VAL A 293 -5.11 -16.88 6.83
N PRO A 294 -5.90 -17.91 7.16
CA PRO A 294 -7.08 -17.75 8.02
C PRO A 294 -6.72 -17.17 9.39
N GLN A 295 -7.66 -16.46 10.01
CA GLN A 295 -7.46 -15.77 11.29
C GLN A 295 -6.86 -16.67 12.37
N GLU A 296 -7.34 -17.90 12.51
CA GLU A 296 -6.83 -18.84 13.52
C GLU A 296 -5.33 -19.16 13.30
N LEU A 297 -4.90 -19.32 12.05
CA LEU A 297 -3.50 -19.60 11.73
C LEU A 297 -2.63 -18.36 11.92
N ALA A 298 -3.14 -17.18 11.53
CA ALA A 298 -2.48 -15.90 11.76
C ALA A 298 -2.29 -15.65 13.27
N ASP A 299 -3.30 -15.95 14.09
CA ASP A 299 -3.25 -15.80 15.53
C ASP A 299 -2.21 -16.74 16.18
N ARG A 300 -2.16 -18.00 15.76
CA ARG A 300 -1.18 -18.96 16.25
C ARG A 300 0.25 -18.57 15.86
N PHE A 301 0.41 -18.08 14.63
CA PHE A 301 1.71 -17.59 14.17
C PHE A 301 2.19 -16.39 15.00
N LEU A 302 1.31 -15.40 15.22
CA LEU A 302 1.62 -14.25 16.07
C LEU A 302 1.99 -14.70 17.50
N ASP A 303 1.27 -15.67 18.06
CA ASP A 303 1.55 -16.22 19.39
C ASP A 303 2.94 -16.88 19.46
N LEU A 304 3.35 -17.60 18.41
CA LEU A 304 4.66 -18.23 18.32
C LEU A 304 5.78 -17.20 18.14
N TRP A 305 5.54 -16.21 17.28
CA TRP A 305 6.54 -15.18 16.95
C TRP A 305 6.78 -14.21 18.10
N LEU A 306 5.74 -13.86 18.85
CA LEU A 306 5.80 -12.93 19.97
C LEU A 306 6.25 -13.58 21.29
N LYS A 307 6.40 -14.91 21.35
CA LYS A 307 6.97 -15.63 22.50
C LYS A 307 8.50 -15.68 22.51
N LYS A 308 9.14 -15.25 21.42
CA LYS A 308 10.59 -15.13 21.31
C LYS A 308 11.07 -13.76 21.77
#